data_7aeb6762a754f92261189c83ee1cbd9e
#
_entry.id   7aeb6762a754f92261189c83ee1cbd9e
#
_cell.length_a   1.000
_cell.length_b   1.000
_cell.length_c   1.000
_cell.angle_alpha   90.00
_cell.angle_beta   90.00
_cell.angle_gamma   90.00
#
_symmetry.space_group_name_H-M   'P 1'
#
loop_
_entity.id
_entity.type
_entity.pdbx_description
1 polymer ?
#
loop_
_entity_poly.entity_id
_entity_poly.type
_entity_poly.pdbx_seq_one_letter_code
_entity_poly.pdbx_strand_id
1 'polypeptide(L)'
;YTARGGELTEARLRMARTPEGAELIPNRMSGAPGIRIGNLFVMAGVPHITAGMLDALTGALEGGAPLVAHTIGAWAPESEVADLLRAGEKDHPGVAIGSYPFFRDGRVGANFVFRSTDAERVAACVAAVRTALEAAGYAVTDGGI
;
A
#
# COMPACT_ATOMS: atom_id res chain seq x y z
N TYR A 1 -19.04 27.22 7.79
CA TYR A 1 -18.30 28.26 8.50
C TYR A 1 -19.25 29.21 9.22
N THR A 2 -20.24 29.79 8.56
CA THR A 2 -21.22 30.72 9.16
C THR A 2 -21.99 30.09 10.33
N ALA A 3 -22.41 28.83 10.22
CA ALA A 3 -23.09 28.11 11.30
C ALA A 3 -22.22 27.87 12.56
N ARG A 4 -20.90 28.06 12.44
CA ARG A 4 -19.91 27.97 13.54
C ARG A 4 -19.30 29.34 13.91
N GLY A 5 -19.95 30.45 13.49
CA GLY A 5 -19.50 31.81 13.79
C GLY A 5 -18.26 32.26 13.00
N GLY A 6 -17.89 31.54 11.94
CA GLY A 6 -16.75 31.88 11.10
C GLY A 6 -17.12 32.75 9.91
N GLU A 7 -16.22 33.65 9.50
CA GLU A 7 -16.38 34.49 8.31
C GLU A 7 -16.08 33.71 7.03
N LEU A 8 -16.86 33.91 5.97
CA LEU A 8 -16.65 33.36 4.63
C LEU A 8 -15.73 34.31 3.85
N THR A 9 -14.42 34.09 3.97
CA THR A 9 -13.43 34.80 3.17
C THR A 9 -13.35 34.21 1.76
N GLU A 10 -12.82 34.98 0.80
CA GLU A 10 -12.62 34.49 -0.57
C GLU A 10 -11.71 33.26 -0.64
N ALA A 11 -10.69 33.19 0.22
CA ALA A 11 -9.82 32.02 0.34
C ALA A 11 -10.59 30.76 0.77
N ARG A 12 -11.55 30.90 1.69
CA ARG A 12 -12.43 29.81 2.11
C ARG A 12 -13.42 29.40 1.02
N LEU A 13 -13.95 30.38 0.27
CA LEU A 13 -14.83 30.11 -0.89
C LEU A 13 -14.09 29.37 -2.00
N ARG A 14 -12.81 29.65 -2.21
CA ARG A 14 -11.97 28.90 -3.18
C ARG A 14 -11.87 27.41 -2.83
N MET A 15 -11.84 27.03 -1.55
CA MET A 15 -11.84 25.62 -1.13
C MET A 15 -13.16 24.89 -1.43
N ALA A 16 -14.23 25.61 -1.71
CA ALA A 16 -15.52 25.06 -2.11
C ALA A 16 -15.66 24.87 -3.64
N ARG A 17 -14.66 25.29 -4.42
CA ARG A 17 -14.65 25.08 -5.87
C ARG A 17 -14.26 23.65 -6.17
N THR A 18 -15.10 22.97 -6.92
CA THR A 18 -14.85 21.61 -7.42
C THR A 18 -14.86 21.62 -8.94
N PRO A 19 -14.14 20.71 -9.59
CA PRO A 19 -14.26 20.53 -11.03
C PRO A 19 -15.69 20.17 -11.44
N GLU A 20 -16.08 20.53 -12.66
CA GLU A 20 -17.36 20.13 -13.22
C GLU A 20 -17.46 18.60 -13.29
N GLY A 21 -18.63 18.05 -12.94
CA GLY A 21 -18.84 16.60 -12.88
C GLY A 21 -18.24 15.88 -11.66
N ALA A 22 -17.66 16.62 -10.71
CA ALA A 22 -17.14 16.02 -9.48
C ALA A 22 -18.27 15.65 -8.51
N GLU A 23 -18.19 14.44 -7.95
CA GLU A 23 -18.99 14.00 -6.82
C GLU A 23 -18.27 14.34 -5.51
N LEU A 24 -19.03 14.61 -4.44
CA LEU A 24 -18.45 14.93 -3.13
C LEU A 24 -18.28 13.67 -2.27
N ILE A 25 -17.08 13.49 -1.72
CA ILE A 25 -16.81 12.45 -0.72
C ILE A 25 -17.07 13.07 0.67
N PRO A 26 -18.03 12.54 1.46
CA PRO A 26 -18.37 13.09 2.76
C PRO A 26 -17.20 13.12 3.73
N ASN A 27 -17.04 14.25 4.43
CA ASN A 27 -16.11 14.39 5.54
C ASN A 27 -16.85 14.85 6.78
N ARG A 28 -17.14 13.90 7.68
CA ARG A 28 -17.88 14.15 8.92
C ARG A 28 -17.03 14.85 9.98
N MET A 29 -15.70 14.83 9.85
CA MET A 29 -14.78 15.38 10.86
C MET A 29 -14.63 16.90 10.74
N SER A 30 -14.28 17.40 9.55
CA SER A 30 -14.02 18.84 9.34
C SER A 30 -15.11 19.53 8.48
N GLY A 31 -15.94 18.76 7.79
CA GLY A 31 -16.98 19.26 6.91
C GLY A 31 -16.51 19.66 5.50
N ALA A 32 -15.19 19.77 5.28
CA ALA A 32 -14.65 20.03 3.95
C ALA A 32 -14.60 18.70 3.15
N PRO A 33 -15.43 18.53 2.09
CA PRO A 33 -15.52 17.24 1.39
C PRO A 33 -14.27 16.95 0.57
N GLY A 34 -14.02 15.66 0.33
CA GLY A 34 -13.19 15.22 -0.77
C GLY A 34 -13.98 15.27 -2.08
N ILE A 35 -13.33 14.95 -3.19
CA ILE A 35 -13.96 14.87 -4.50
C ILE A 35 -13.63 13.57 -5.22
N ARG A 36 -14.58 13.08 -6.02
CA ARG A 36 -14.42 11.96 -6.93
C ARG A 36 -14.76 12.40 -8.35
N ILE A 37 -13.92 12.04 -9.31
CA ILE A 37 -14.19 12.18 -10.74
C ILE A 37 -13.80 10.87 -11.42
N GLY A 38 -14.78 10.11 -11.88
CA GLY A 38 -14.52 8.77 -12.43
C GLY A 38 -13.79 7.88 -11.43
N ASN A 39 -12.56 7.49 -11.74
CA ASN A 39 -11.69 6.65 -10.88
C ASN A 39 -10.66 7.46 -10.06
N LEU A 40 -10.71 8.78 -10.10
CA LEU A 40 -9.85 9.66 -9.32
C LEU A 40 -10.56 10.06 -8.02
N PHE A 41 -9.90 9.84 -6.88
CA PHE A 41 -10.39 10.20 -5.55
C PHE A 41 -9.37 11.14 -4.90
N VAL A 42 -9.80 12.36 -4.57
CA VAL A 42 -8.98 13.35 -3.87
C VAL A 42 -9.54 13.56 -2.47
N MET A 43 -8.74 13.27 -1.48
CA MET A 43 -9.10 13.29 -0.07
C MET A 43 -8.15 14.17 0.74
N ALA A 44 -8.53 14.47 1.98
CA ALA A 44 -7.67 15.22 2.90
C ALA A 44 -6.37 14.44 3.20
N GLY A 45 -5.25 15.16 3.36
CA GLY A 45 -3.96 14.54 3.71
C GLY A 45 -3.79 14.19 5.20
N VAL A 46 -4.78 14.49 6.04
CA VAL A 46 -4.73 14.19 7.48
C VAL A 46 -5.24 12.78 7.73
N PRO A 47 -4.45 11.84 8.30
CA PRO A 47 -4.74 10.41 8.31
C PRO A 47 -6.13 10.03 8.85
N HIS A 48 -6.55 10.57 10.00
CA HIS A 48 -7.86 10.24 10.57
C HIS A 48 -9.05 10.80 9.77
N ILE A 49 -8.84 11.93 9.05
CA ILE A 49 -9.85 12.49 8.16
C ILE A 49 -9.96 11.64 6.89
N THR A 50 -8.81 11.24 6.32
CA THR A 50 -8.76 10.35 5.16
C THR A 50 -9.42 9.00 5.45
N ALA A 51 -9.16 8.42 6.63
CA ALA A 51 -9.80 7.17 7.06
C ALA A 51 -11.33 7.31 7.06
N GLY A 52 -11.87 8.38 7.66
CA GLY A 52 -13.31 8.64 7.67
C GLY A 52 -13.92 8.89 6.28
N MET A 53 -13.14 9.45 5.34
CA MET A 53 -13.56 9.58 3.94
C MET A 53 -13.54 8.23 3.21
N LEU A 54 -12.55 7.38 3.46
CA LEU A 54 -12.50 6.01 2.92
C LEU A 54 -13.67 5.17 3.42
N ASP A 55 -14.00 5.26 4.72
CA ASP A 55 -15.17 4.59 5.28
C ASP A 55 -16.47 4.99 4.57
N ALA A 56 -16.59 6.27 4.20
CA ALA A 56 -17.76 6.76 3.46
C ALA A 56 -17.85 6.23 2.02
N LEU A 57 -16.75 5.71 1.47
CA LEU A 57 -16.70 5.05 0.15
C LEU A 57 -16.90 3.54 0.22
N THR A 58 -17.04 2.96 1.42
CA THR A 58 -17.26 1.53 1.60
C THR A 58 -18.53 1.10 0.88
N GLY A 59 -18.45 0.10 0.02
CA GLY A 59 -19.53 -0.38 -0.83
C GLY A 59 -19.78 0.43 -2.10
N ALA A 60 -19.13 1.59 -2.27
CA ALA A 60 -19.20 2.39 -3.52
C ALA A 60 -17.97 2.16 -4.44
N LEU A 61 -16.94 1.47 -3.93
CA LEU A 61 -15.76 1.11 -4.70
C LEU A 61 -15.91 -0.32 -5.23
N GLU A 62 -15.65 -0.50 -6.52
CA GLU A 62 -15.48 -1.84 -7.07
C GLU A 62 -14.14 -2.40 -6.58
N GLY A 63 -14.18 -3.46 -5.80
CA GLY A 63 -13.01 -4.17 -5.33
C GLY A 63 -12.46 -5.12 -6.39
N GLY A 64 -11.14 -5.25 -6.47
CA GLY A 64 -10.49 -6.35 -7.18
C GLY A 64 -10.52 -7.64 -6.35
N ALA A 65 -10.00 -8.74 -6.92
CA ALA A 65 -9.76 -9.96 -6.16
C ALA A 65 -8.78 -9.66 -5.00
N PRO A 66 -9.06 -10.11 -3.76
CA PRO A 66 -8.17 -9.89 -2.64
C PRO A 66 -6.77 -10.44 -2.92
N LEU A 67 -5.74 -9.66 -2.59
CA LEU A 67 -4.37 -10.14 -2.65
C LEU A 67 -4.03 -10.92 -1.39
N VAL A 68 -3.47 -12.11 -1.59
CA VAL A 68 -2.76 -12.85 -0.54
C VAL A 68 -1.34 -12.30 -0.47
N ALA A 69 -0.85 -12.06 0.73
CA ALA A 69 0.52 -11.62 0.96
C ALA A 69 1.22 -12.57 1.94
N HIS A 70 2.49 -12.87 1.66
CA HIS A 70 3.39 -13.59 2.57
C HIS A 70 4.70 -12.81 2.67
N THR A 71 5.25 -12.72 3.87
CA THR A 71 6.50 -12.00 4.12
C THR A 71 7.56 -12.95 4.66
N ILE A 72 8.77 -12.88 4.12
CA ILE A 72 9.96 -13.47 4.72
C ILE A 72 11.02 -12.39 4.86
N GLY A 73 11.90 -12.51 5.85
CA GLY A 73 13.00 -11.58 6.08
C GLY A 73 14.35 -12.27 6.10
N ALA A 74 15.40 -11.58 5.66
CA ALA A 74 16.76 -12.03 5.78
C ALA A 74 17.71 -10.87 6.11
N TRP A 75 18.79 -11.17 6.82
CA TRP A 75 19.91 -10.24 7.02
C TRP A 75 20.82 -10.25 5.78
N ALA A 76 20.29 -9.77 4.68
CA ALA A 76 20.93 -9.73 3.37
C ALA A 76 20.81 -8.33 2.77
N PRO A 77 21.91 -7.75 2.22
CA PRO A 77 21.84 -6.55 1.42
C PRO A 77 20.99 -6.82 0.17
N GLU A 78 20.06 -5.92 -0.14
CA GLU A 78 19.17 -6.08 -1.29
C GLU A 78 19.94 -6.29 -2.60
N SER A 79 21.06 -5.59 -2.76
CA SER A 79 21.93 -5.69 -3.96
C SER A 79 22.50 -7.10 -4.19
N GLU A 80 22.69 -7.89 -3.13
CA GLU A 80 23.23 -9.24 -3.23
C GLU A 80 22.17 -10.29 -3.59
N VAL A 81 20.89 -10.00 -3.30
CA VAL A 81 19.79 -10.94 -3.50
C VAL A 81 18.82 -10.53 -4.62
N ALA A 82 19.03 -9.37 -5.24
CA ALA A 82 18.15 -8.83 -6.27
C ALA A 82 17.94 -9.78 -7.47
N ASP A 83 18.97 -10.52 -7.86
CA ASP A 83 18.86 -11.49 -8.95
C ASP A 83 18.05 -12.72 -8.56
N LEU A 84 18.14 -13.17 -7.30
CA LEU A 84 17.31 -14.26 -6.77
C LEU A 84 15.82 -13.86 -6.74
N LEU A 85 15.54 -12.63 -6.35
CA LEU A 85 14.14 -12.13 -6.33
C LEU A 85 13.57 -12.03 -7.74
N ARG A 86 14.34 -11.48 -8.69
CA ARG A 86 13.95 -11.40 -10.10
C ARG A 86 13.73 -12.78 -10.73
N ALA A 87 14.56 -13.77 -10.39
CA ALA A 87 14.35 -15.15 -10.83
C ALA A 87 13.06 -15.72 -10.24
N GLY A 88 12.80 -15.49 -8.94
CA GLY A 88 11.56 -15.89 -8.29
C GLY A 88 10.30 -15.34 -8.98
N GLU A 89 10.26 -14.05 -9.31
CA GLU A 89 9.14 -13.43 -10.05
C GLU A 89 8.98 -14.02 -11.46
N LYS A 90 10.10 -14.21 -12.17
CA LYS A 90 10.10 -14.75 -13.53
C LYS A 90 9.56 -16.19 -13.57
N ASP A 91 9.95 -17.01 -12.60
CA ASP A 91 9.60 -18.43 -12.55
C ASP A 91 8.19 -18.67 -11.96
N HIS A 92 7.60 -17.63 -11.31
CA HIS A 92 6.25 -17.66 -10.74
C HIS A 92 5.39 -16.52 -11.28
N PRO A 93 4.97 -16.56 -12.56
CA PRO A 93 4.16 -15.50 -13.17
C PRO A 93 2.88 -15.20 -12.37
N GLY A 94 2.61 -13.92 -12.13
CA GLY A 94 1.46 -13.46 -11.35
C GLY A 94 1.74 -13.30 -9.85
N VAL A 95 2.96 -13.58 -9.38
CA VAL A 95 3.44 -13.20 -8.05
C VAL A 95 4.34 -11.97 -8.19
N ALA A 96 4.06 -10.92 -7.42
CA ALA A 96 4.93 -9.76 -7.29
C ALA A 96 5.72 -9.84 -5.99
N ILE A 97 7.03 -9.54 -6.05
CA ILE A 97 7.91 -9.53 -4.88
C ILE A 97 8.36 -8.09 -4.59
N GLY A 98 7.90 -7.53 -3.46
CA GLY A 98 8.40 -6.25 -2.96
C GLY A 98 9.58 -6.47 -2.01
N SER A 99 10.67 -5.73 -2.20
CA SER A 99 11.80 -5.70 -1.27
C SER A 99 11.77 -4.44 -0.42
N TYR A 100 11.93 -4.61 0.90
CA TYR A 100 11.87 -3.55 1.90
C TYR A 100 13.13 -3.60 2.75
N PRO A 101 14.21 -2.94 2.31
CA PRO A 101 15.48 -2.93 3.03
C PRO A 101 15.35 -2.15 4.34
N PHE A 102 16.11 -2.60 5.33
CA PHE A 102 16.24 -1.93 6.63
C PHE A 102 17.67 -1.99 7.15
N PHE A 103 17.97 -1.11 8.08
CA PHE A 103 19.22 -1.11 8.84
C PHE A 103 18.87 -1.12 10.33
N ARG A 104 19.29 -2.19 11.02
CA ARG A 104 19.01 -2.36 12.46
C ARG A 104 20.21 -3.01 13.13
N ASP A 105 20.59 -2.52 14.31
CA ASP A 105 21.68 -3.05 15.13
C ASP A 105 23.02 -3.17 14.37
N GLY A 106 23.33 -2.18 13.52
CA GLY A 106 24.56 -2.16 12.73
C GLY A 106 24.56 -3.14 11.53
N ARG A 107 23.44 -3.76 11.21
CA ARG A 107 23.29 -4.75 10.14
C ARG A 107 22.28 -4.31 9.09
N VAL A 108 22.55 -4.64 7.85
CA VAL A 108 21.63 -4.49 6.74
C VAL A 108 20.81 -5.76 6.57
N GLY A 109 19.51 -5.60 6.37
CA GLY A 109 18.60 -6.69 6.04
C GLY A 109 17.49 -6.21 5.11
N ALA A 110 16.65 -7.12 4.66
CA ALA A 110 15.45 -6.81 3.92
C ALA A 110 14.31 -7.76 4.25
N ASN A 111 13.08 -7.23 4.20
CA ASN A 111 11.85 -8.01 4.20
C ASN A 111 11.35 -8.12 2.77
N PHE A 112 11.03 -9.33 2.34
CA PHE A 112 10.51 -9.63 1.02
C PHE A 112 9.03 -9.98 1.13
N VAL A 113 8.18 -9.23 0.44
CA VAL A 113 6.72 -9.39 0.49
C VAL A 113 6.22 -9.89 -0.84
N PHE A 114 5.71 -11.11 -0.84
CA PHE A 114 5.15 -11.80 -2.00
C PHE A 114 3.65 -11.55 -2.06
N ARG A 115 3.14 -11.15 -3.22
CA ARG A 115 1.72 -10.83 -3.40
C ARG A 115 1.17 -11.44 -4.68
N SER A 116 0.01 -12.06 -4.59
CA SER A 116 -0.79 -12.54 -5.73
C SER A 116 -2.25 -12.68 -5.30
N THR A 117 -3.16 -12.85 -6.25
CA THR A 117 -4.54 -13.31 -5.98
C THR A 117 -4.61 -14.83 -5.78
N ASP A 118 -3.51 -15.55 -6.01
CA ASP A 118 -3.40 -17.01 -5.94
C ASP A 118 -2.47 -17.41 -4.78
N ALA A 119 -3.04 -17.98 -3.72
CA ALA A 119 -2.32 -18.36 -2.51
C ALA A 119 -1.29 -19.49 -2.75
N GLU A 120 -1.61 -20.44 -3.66
CA GLU A 120 -0.72 -21.57 -3.95
C GLU A 120 0.53 -21.09 -4.69
N ARG A 121 0.37 -20.15 -5.64
CA ARG A 121 1.50 -19.51 -6.32
C ARG A 121 2.37 -18.71 -5.36
N VAL A 122 1.78 -17.96 -4.42
CA VAL A 122 2.53 -17.26 -3.38
C VAL A 122 3.35 -18.26 -2.57
N ALA A 123 2.74 -19.35 -2.10
CA ALA A 123 3.44 -20.35 -1.30
C ALA A 123 4.60 -21.03 -2.07
N ALA A 124 4.38 -21.37 -3.33
CA ALA A 124 5.41 -21.97 -4.19
C ALA A 124 6.59 -21.01 -4.42
N CYS A 125 6.30 -19.73 -4.73
CA CYS A 125 7.32 -18.70 -4.93
C CYS A 125 8.12 -18.44 -3.65
N VAL A 126 7.45 -18.32 -2.50
CA VAL A 126 8.09 -18.18 -1.18
C VAL A 126 9.03 -19.34 -0.89
N ALA A 127 8.60 -20.58 -1.14
CA ALA A 127 9.42 -21.77 -0.91
C ALA A 127 10.69 -21.77 -1.80
N ALA A 128 10.53 -21.43 -3.08
CA ALA A 128 11.64 -21.37 -4.03
C ALA A 128 12.66 -20.27 -3.65
N VAL A 129 12.18 -19.05 -3.36
CA VAL A 129 13.06 -17.95 -2.97
C VAL A 129 13.73 -18.20 -1.62
N ARG A 130 13.01 -18.77 -0.65
CA ARG A 130 13.59 -19.19 0.64
C ARG A 130 14.76 -20.14 0.42
N THR A 131 14.55 -21.20 -0.36
CA THR A 131 15.60 -22.20 -0.67
C THR A 131 16.81 -21.53 -1.33
N ALA A 132 16.59 -20.60 -2.26
CA ALA A 132 17.66 -19.89 -2.93
C ALA A 132 18.45 -18.96 -1.98
N LEU A 133 17.77 -18.26 -1.06
CA LEU A 133 18.40 -17.43 -0.03
C LEU A 133 19.22 -18.28 0.94
N GLU A 134 18.69 -19.40 1.40
CA GLU A 134 19.37 -20.33 2.30
C GLU A 134 20.59 -20.97 1.62
N ALA A 135 20.50 -21.32 0.33
CA ALA A 135 21.63 -21.81 -0.47
C ALA A 135 22.71 -20.74 -0.66
N ALA A 136 22.34 -19.46 -0.69
CA ALA A 136 23.27 -18.34 -0.72
C ALA A 136 23.86 -18.00 0.68
N GLY A 137 23.51 -18.75 1.73
CA GLY A 137 24.03 -18.58 3.08
C GLY A 137 23.25 -17.63 3.98
N TYR A 138 22.06 -17.18 3.57
CA TYR A 138 21.22 -16.29 4.37
C TYR A 138 20.18 -17.09 5.16
N ALA A 139 20.16 -16.92 6.48
CA ALA A 139 19.06 -17.44 7.30
C ALA A 139 17.77 -16.63 7.03
N VAL A 140 16.67 -17.35 6.82
CA VAL A 140 15.37 -16.77 6.49
C VAL A 140 14.41 -16.87 7.67
N THR A 141 13.80 -15.74 8.01
CA THR A 141 12.77 -15.61 9.06
C THR A 141 11.39 -15.46 8.43
N ASP A 142 10.43 -16.25 8.87
CA ASP A 142 9.04 -16.14 8.45
C ASP A 142 8.36 -14.96 9.13
N GLY A 143 7.46 -14.25 8.41
CA GLY A 143 6.80 -13.04 8.91
C GLY A 143 7.67 -11.77 8.85
N GLY A 144 8.96 -11.88 8.48
CA GLY A 144 9.91 -10.76 8.41
C GLY A 144 10.77 -10.61 9.67
N ILE A 145 11.62 -9.57 9.68
CA ILE A 145 12.56 -9.22 10.76
C ILE A 145 12.20 -7.85 11.33
#